data_7e252ac85b5acd7d65ec9640e56b67ec
#
_entry.id   7e252ac85b5acd7d65ec9640e56b67ec
#
_cell.length_a   1.000
_cell.length_b   1.000
_cell.length_c   1.000
_cell.angle_alpha   90.00
_cell.angle_beta   90.00
_cell.angle_gamma   90.00
#
_symmetry.space_group_name_H-M   'P 1'
#
loop_
_entity.id
_entity.type
_entity.pdbx_description
1 polymer ?
#
loop_
_entity_poly.entity_id
_entity_poly.type
_entity_poly.pdbx_seq_one_letter_code
_entity_poly.pdbx_strand_id
1 'polypeptide(L)' 'MNEQQRHFAVCIRNDEYEESLELEKSYEVLDDAHAEAHNLVCVIDEEGEDYLYPRDWFLPIVSPSS' A
#
# COMPACT_ATOMS: atom_id res chain seq x y z
N MET A 1 -8.03 -22.02 -0.70
CA MET A 1 -7.70 -21.51 -0.67
C MET A 1 -7.57 -20.53 -0.27
N ASN A 2 -7.40 -19.86 0.04
CA ASN A 2 -7.34 -18.86 0.31
C ASN A 2 -6.39 -18.20 0.20
N GLU A 3 -6.41 -17.48 -0.12
CA GLU A 3 -5.44 -16.83 -0.34
C GLU A 3 -5.35 -15.57 0.00
N GLN A 4 -4.30 -14.98 0.25
CA GLN A 4 -4.24 -13.66 0.49
C GLN A 4 -4.43 -12.93 -0.68
N GLN A 5 -5.23 -11.91 -0.66
CA GLN A 5 -5.45 -11.03 -1.73
C GLN A 5 -4.37 -10.02 -1.74
N ARG A 6 -3.65 -9.87 -2.83
CA ARG A 6 -2.60 -8.91 -2.98
C ARG A 6 -3.05 -7.83 -3.91
N HIS A 7 -2.84 -6.58 -3.51
CA HIS A 7 -3.22 -5.45 -4.30
C HIS A 7 -2.01 -4.57 -4.51
N PHE A 8 -2.09 -3.67 -5.46
CA PHE A 8 -1.04 -2.70 -5.67
C PHE A 8 -1.64 -1.31 -5.62
N ALA A 9 -0.88 -0.35 -5.17
CA ALA A 9 -1.33 1.02 -5.10
C ALA A 9 -0.18 1.94 -5.42
N VAL A 10 -0.48 3.12 -5.94
CA VAL A 10 0.54 4.08 -6.30
C VAL A 10 0.69 5.06 -5.17
N CYS A 11 1.93 5.30 -4.78
CA CYS A 11 2.23 6.23 -3.71
C CYS A 11 2.06 7.65 -4.24
N ILE A 12 1.20 8.45 -3.59
CA ILE A 12 0.99 9.82 -4.01
C ILE A 12 1.45 10.81 -2.96
N ARG A 13 1.84 10.34 -1.79
CA ARG A 13 2.39 11.19 -0.75
C ARG A 13 3.41 10.40 0.03
N ASN A 14 4.49 11.03 0.42
CA ASN A 14 5.51 10.33 1.19
C ASN A 14 6.13 11.27 2.23
N ASP A 15 5.32 12.12 2.84
CA ASP A 15 5.81 13.11 3.79
C ASP A 15 6.68 12.45 4.84
N GLU A 16 7.95 12.87 4.93
CA GLU A 16 8.88 12.36 5.92
C GLU A 16 9.26 10.90 5.73
N TYR A 17 8.86 10.28 4.63
CA TYR A 17 9.23 8.91 4.36
C TYR A 17 9.83 8.77 2.98
N GLU A 18 10.54 9.81 2.54
CA GLU A 18 11.07 9.81 1.19
C GLU A 18 12.09 8.71 0.97
N GLU A 19 12.69 8.22 2.05
CA GLU A 19 13.67 7.16 1.87
C GLU A 19 13.02 5.81 1.70
N SER A 20 11.82 5.65 2.18
CA SER A 20 11.14 4.37 2.09
C SER A 20 10.10 4.33 1.00
N LEU A 21 9.60 5.48 0.59
CA LEU A 21 8.53 5.54 -0.41
C LEU A 21 8.89 6.52 -1.50
N GLU A 22 8.67 6.13 -2.74
CA GLU A 22 8.87 7.01 -3.87
C GLU A 22 7.53 7.40 -4.43
N LEU A 23 7.38 8.66 -4.78
CA LEU A 23 6.14 9.12 -5.36
C LEU A 23 5.93 8.49 -6.72
N GLU A 24 4.67 8.21 -7.03
CA GLU A 24 4.28 7.68 -8.34
C GLU A 24 4.82 6.30 -8.62
N LYS A 25 5.23 5.61 -7.58
CA LYS A 25 5.66 4.24 -7.73
C LYS A 25 4.60 3.33 -7.14
N SER A 26 4.42 2.15 -7.72
CA SER A 26 3.44 1.22 -7.19
C SER A 26 4.07 0.32 -6.15
N TYR A 27 3.32 0.05 -5.12
CA TYR A 27 3.77 -0.81 -4.04
C TYR A 27 2.72 -1.88 -3.78
N GLU A 28 3.16 -3.00 -3.27
CA GLU A 28 2.25 -4.06 -2.91
C GLU A 28 1.56 -3.72 -1.60
N VAL A 29 0.27 -3.94 -1.54
CA VAL A 29 -0.53 -3.66 -0.37
C VAL A 29 -1.18 -4.95 0.08
N LEU A 30 -1.10 -5.21 1.36
CA LEU A 30 -1.70 -6.42 1.92
C LEU A 30 -3.02 -6.08 2.58
N ASP A 31 -3.99 -6.98 2.45
CA ASP A 31 -5.26 -6.80 3.12
C ASP A 31 -5.06 -6.94 4.61
N ASP A 32 -5.54 -5.98 5.38
CA ASP A 32 -5.40 -5.99 6.81
C ASP A 32 -6.57 -5.26 7.42
N ALA A 33 -7.49 -6.00 8.01
CA ALA A 33 -8.68 -5.41 8.58
C ALA A 33 -8.36 -4.43 9.69
N HIS A 34 -7.31 -4.69 10.47
CA HIS A 34 -6.93 -3.78 11.50
C HIS A 34 -6.49 -2.47 10.90
N ALA A 35 -5.70 -2.49 9.84
CA ALA A 35 -5.25 -1.28 9.19
C ALA A 35 -6.44 -0.51 8.63
N GLU A 36 -7.36 -1.21 8.02
CA GLU A 36 -8.51 -0.54 7.44
C GLU A 36 -9.37 0.12 8.49
N ALA A 37 -9.46 -0.48 9.65
CA ALA A 37 -10.25 0.10 10.71
C ALA A 37 -9.68 1.41 11.20
N HIS A 38 -8.41 1.66 10.96
CA HIS A 38 -7.77 2.89 11.39
C HIS A 38 -7.40 3.79 10.24
N ASN A 39 -7.96 3.56 9.07
CA ASN A 39 -7.67 4.35 7.87
C ASN A 39 -6.21 4.28 7.49
N LEU A 40 -5.61 3.13 7.72
CA LEU A 40 -4.23 2.87 7.34
C LEU A 40 -4.21 1.77 6.30
N VAL A 41 -3.07 1.61 5.66
CA VAL A 41 -2.90 0.55 4.68
C VAL A 41 -1.56 -0.10 4.97
N CYS A 42 -1.51 -1.40 4.83
CA CYS A 42 -0.27 -2.15 5.07
C CYS A 42 0.46 -2.26 3.74
N VAL A 43 1.64 -1.66 3.66
CA VAL A 43 2.38 -1.54 2.41
C VAL A 43 3.75 -2.17 2.58
N ILE A 44 4.19 -2.89 1.56
CA ILE A 44 5.55 -3.43 1.53
C ILE A 44 6.43 -2.35 0.91
N ASP A 45 7.37 -1.81 1.66
CA ASP A 45 8.13 -0.66 1.20
C ASP A 45 9.35 -1.08 0.38
N GLU A 46 10.21 -0.11 0.09
CA GLU A 46 11.36 -0.38 -0.77
C GLU A 46 12.31 -1.37 -0.18
N GLU A 47 12.30 -1.51 1.12
CA GLU A 47 13.19 -2.45 1.77
C GLU A 47 12.59 -3.80 1.96
N GLY A 48 11.38 -4.00 1.49
CA GLY A 48 10.73 -5.29 1.62
C GLY A 48 10.08 -5.51 2.95
N GLU A 49 9.90 -4.46 3.74
CA GLU A 49 9.27 -4.59 5.05
C GLU A 49 7.89 -4.00 5.01
N ASP A 50 6.99 -4.56 5.78
CA ASP A 50 5.61 -4.09 5.79
C ASP A 50 5.41 -3.08 6.90
N TYR A 51 4.84 -1.96 6.56
CA TYR A 51 4.55 -0.91 7.49
C TYR A 51 3.16 -0.38 7.22
N LEU A 52 2.60 0.27 8.22
CA LEU A 52 1.30 0.89 8.07
C LEU A 52 1.49 2.35 7.72
N TYR A 53 0.83 2.80 6.66
CA TYR A 53 0.89 4.17 6.21
C TYR A 53 -0.52 4.71 6.06
N PRO A 54 -0.69 6.03 6.05
CA PRO A 54 -2.03 6.58 5.87
C PRO A 54 -2.62 6.13 4.54
N ARG A 55 -3.88 5.77 4.59
CA ARG A 55 -4.54 5.24 3.41
C ARG A 55 -4.58 6.27 2.29
N ASP A 56 -4.66 7.56 2.64
CA ASP A 56 -4.74 8.60 1.64
C ASP A 56 -3.45 8.80 0.88
N TRP A 57 -2.38 8.16 1.29
CA TRP A 57 -1.11 8.30 0.59
C TRP A 57 -1.02 7.38 -0.62
N PHE A 58 -1.99 6.50 -0.81
CA PHE A 58 -1.91 5.49 -1.86
C PHE A 58 -3.21 5.45 -2.65
N LEU A 59 -3.08 5.40 -3.97
CA LEU A 59 -4.23 5.22 -4.84
C LEU A 59 -4.26 3.79 -5.32
N PRO A 60 -5.33 3.07 -5.07
CA PRO A 60 -5.35 1.68 -5.51
C PRO A 60 -5.35 1.58 -7.02
N ILE A 61 -4.64 0.59 -7.52
CA ILE A 61 -4.62 0.30 -8.93
C ILE A 61 -5.66 -0.77 -9.18
N VAL A 62 -6.62 -0.45 -10.03
CA VAL A 62 -7.68 -1.38 -10.32
C VAL A 62 -7.37 -2.00 -11.67
N SER A 63 -7.10 -3.29 -11.67
CA SER A 63 -6.85 -3.97 -12.89
C SER A 63 -8.11 -4.22 -13.61
N PRO A 64 -8.16 -4.04 -14.89
CA PRO A 64 -9.34 -4.38 -15.64
C PRO A 64 -9.48 -5.87 -15.57
N SER A 65 -10.64 -6.29 -15.29
CA SER A 65 -10.81 -7.61 -15.19
C SER A 65 -10.81 -8.25 -16.42
N SER A 66 -10.38 -9.32 -16.51
CA SER A 66 -10.43 -9.91 -17.76
C SER A 66 -11.38 -10.95 -17.87
#